data_b9378bb585e40cfc0f6751b12a22c4d9
#
_entry.id   b9378bb585e40cfc0f6751b12a22c4d9
#
_cell.length_a   1.000
_cell.length_b   1.000
_cell.length_c   1.000
_cell.angle_alpha   90.00
_cell.angle_beta   90.00
_cell.angle_gamma   90.00
#
_symmetry.space_group_name_H-M   'P 1'
#
loop_
_entity.id
_entity.type
_entity.pdbx_description
1 polymer ?
#
loop_
_entity_poly.entity_id
_entity_poly.type
_entity_poly.pdbx_seq_one_letter_code
_entity_poly.pdbx_strand_id
1 'polypeptide(L)'
;MWKKLSLYVCLITILCSCQKQRSAYAPPTFPEVKKIHAHRLSDELLISYPLDMAVSEDYIFILALADNAWLQVYDKTTGQLLGSFVTRGQGPGEATTANMCYSVSYT
;
A
#
# COMPACT_ATOMS: atom_id res chain seq x y z
N MET A 1 15.69 65.22 8.03
CA MET A 1 14.41 64.53 8.42
C MET A 1 13.90 63.60 7.37
N TRP A 2 13.85 63.95 6.12
CA TRP A 2 13.27 63.15 5.05
C TRP A 2 14.00 61.85 4.81
N LYS A 3 15.34 61.82 4.89
CA LYS A 3 16.14 60.61 4.72
C LYS A 3 15.89 59.54 5.80
N LYS A 4 15.61 59.96 7.01
CA LYS A 4 15.27 59.04 8.10
C LYS A 4 13.85 58.50 7.94
N LEU A 5 12.92 59.33 7.48
CA LEU A 5 11.53 58.91 7.22
C LEU A 5 11.47 57.87 6.09
N SER A 6 12.23 58.04 5.04
CA SER A 6 12.37 57.09 3.93
C SER A 6 12.89 55.74 4.40
N LEU A 7 13.83 55.73 5.33
CA LEU A 7 14.41 54.49 5.87
C LEU A 7 13.38 53.73 6.71
N TYR A 8 12.55 54.40 7.49
CA TYR A 8 11.47 53.78 8.26
C TYR A 8 10.37 53.18 7.38
N VAL A 9 10.02 53.87 6.29
CA VAL A 9 9.03 53.37 5.33
C VAL A 9 9.54 52.11 4.64
N CYS A 10 10.81 52.06 4.22
CA CYS A 10 11.41 50.84 3.67
C CYS A 10 11.43 49.68 4.67
N LEU A 11 11.74 49.95 5.95
CA LEU A 11 11.76 48.93 6.99
C LEU A 11 10.37 48.29 7.23
N ILE A 12 9.33 49.11 7.22
CA ILE A 12 7.93 48.67 7.40
C ILE A 12 7.47 47.81 6.22
N THR A 13 7.86 48.14 5.00
CA THR A 13 7.48 47.36 3.80
C THR A 13 8.13 45.98 3.79
N ILE A 14 9.32 45.84 4.34
CA ILE A 14 10.02 44.54 4.45
C ILE A 14 9.32 43.62 5.46
N LEU A 15 8.78 44.18 6.54
CA LEU A 15 8.08 43.42 7.57
C LEU A 15 6.72 42.90 7.14
N CYS A 16 6.06 43.54 6.15
CA CYS A 16 4.79 43.08 5.60
C CYS A 16 4.92 41.93 4.58
N SER A 17 6.15 41.55 4.19
CA SER A 17 6.38 40.54 3.15
C SER A 17 6.26 39.11 3.66
N CYS A 18 6.04 38.87 4.95
CA CYS A 18 5.71 37.55 5.45
C CYS A 18 4.22 37.21 5.26
N GLN A 19 3.78 37.12 4.03
CA GLN A 19 2.55 36.40 3.73
C GLN A 19 2.81 34.91 3.94
N LYS A 20 2.16 34.38 4.96
CA LYS A 20 2.06 32.94 5.20
C LYS A 20 1.54 32.30 3.92
N GLN A 21 2.43 31.69 3.15
CA GLN A 21 2.08 30.98 1.94
C GLN A 21 1.12 29.86 2.37
N ARG A 22 -0.17 30.08 2.14
CA ARG A 22 -1.16 29.01 2.32
C ARG A 22 -0.74 27.93 1.35
N SER A 23 -0.34 26.79 1.90
CA SER A 23 -0.10 25.60 1.10
C SER A 23 -1.29 25.43 0.14
N ALA A 24 -1.01 25.49 -1.15
CA ALA A 24 -2.02 25.29 -2.20
C ALA A 24 -2.55 23.84 -2.21
N TYR A 25 -1.95 22.98 -1.39
CA TYR A 25 -2.38 21.62 -1.22
C TYR A 25 -3.38 21.53 -0.07
N ALA A 26 -4.65 21.69 -0.39
CA ALA A 26 -5.73 21.25 0.48
C ALA A 26 -5.90 19.73 0.26
N PRO A 27 -5.77 18.90 1.29
CA PRO A 27 -6.06 17.49 1.13
C PRO A 27 -7.49 17.31 0.65
N PRO A 28 -7.76 16.40 -0.30
CA PRO A 28 -9.11 16.18 -0.78
C PRO A 28 -10.01 15.79 0.39
N THR A 29 -11.14 16.50 0.51
CA THR A 29 -12.16 16.15 1.49
C THR A 29 -12.94 14.96 0.94
N PHE A 30 -12.80 13.80 1.56
CA PHE A 30 -13.56 12.62 1.16
C PHE A 30 -15.00 12.77 1.65
N PRO A 31 -15.99 12.68 0.75
CA PRO A 31 -17.41 12.87 1.10
C PRO A 31 -17.96 11.76 2.00
N GLU A 32 -17.31 10.62 2.04
CA GLU A 32 -17.75 9.47 2.84
C GLU A 32 -16.55 8.79 3.50
N VAL A 33 -16.61 8.63 4.81
CA VAL A 33 -15.63 7.86 5.59
C VAL A 33 -16.31 6.59 6.06
N LYS A 34 -15.99 5.46 5.42
CA LYS A 34 -16.42 4.13 5.89
C LYS A 34 -15.44 3.59 6.91
N LYS A 35 -15.92 3.24 8.09
CA LYS A 35 -15.15 2.45 9.05
C LYS A 35 -15.14 1.00 8.59
N ILE A 36 -13.97 0.49 8.29
CA ILE A 36 -13.77 -0.91 7.94
C ILE A 36 -13.44 -1.67 9.22
N HIS A 37 -14.21 -2.68 9.54
CA HIS A 37 -13.90 -3.61 10.61
C HIS A 37 -13.10 -4.77 10.03
N ALA A 38 -11.82 -4.82 10.38
CA ALA A 38 -10.97 -5.92 9.97
C ALA A 38 -11.17 -7.11 10.93
N HIS A 39 -11.34 -8.28 10.33
CA HIS A 39 -11.36 -9.56 11.06
C HIS A 39 -10.02 -10.25 10.85
N ARG A 40 -9.38 -10.67 11.93
CA ARG A 40 -8.17 -11.48 11.86
C ARG A 40 -8.57 -12.93 11.57
N LEU A 41 -8.08 -13.49 10.47
CA LEU A 41 -8.37 -14.87 10.06
C LEU A 41 -7.51 -15.88 10.81
N SER A 42 -6.28 -15.55 11.15
CA SER A 42 -5.35 -16.42 11.87
C SER A 42 -4.36 -15.60 12.67
N ASP A 43 -4.05 -16.07 13.87
CA ASP A 43 -3.03 -15.47 14.74
C ASP A 43 -1.64 -16.10 14.53
N GLU A 44 -1.57 -17.25 13.90
CA GLU A 44 -0.36 -18.05 13.75
C GLU A 44 0.28 -17.94 12.36
N LEU A 45 -0.37 -17.23 11.42
CA LEU A 45 0.10 -17.15 10.06
C LEU A 45 1.25 -16.13 9.93
N LEU A 46 2.46 -16.63 9.84
CA LEU A 46 3.66 -15.87 9.53
C LEU A 46 3.98 -16.01 8.03
N ILE A 47 3.72 -14.97 7.27
CA ILE A 47 4.11 -14.92 5.86
C ILE A 47 5.37 -14.08 5.75
N SER A 48 6.44 -14.73 5.34
CA SER A 48 7.72 -14.08 5.12
C SER A 48 7.74 -13.48 3.71
N TYR A 49 7.97 -12.18 3.60
CA TYR A 49 8.08 -11.48 2.32
C TYR A 49 6.91 -11.70 1.34
N PRO A 50 5.68 -11.30 1.68
CA PRO A 50 4.60 -11.32 0.73
C PRO A 50 4.87 -10.32 -0.40
N LEU A 51 4.78 -10.78 -1.65
CA LEU A 51 4.99 -9.97 -2.85
C LEU A 51 3.66 -9.44 -3.38
N ASP A 52 2.64 -10.28 -3.36
CA ASP A 52 1.32 -9.95 -3.88
C ASP A 52 0.25 -10.84 -3.26
N MET A 53 -1.01 -10.42 -3.37
CA MET A 53 -2.15 -11.16 -2.85
C MET A 53 -3.34 -11.00 -3.78
N ALA A 54 -4.02 -12.11 -4.05
CA ALA A 54 -5.30 -12.12 -4.74
C ALA A 54 -6.35 -12.86 -3.91
N VAL A 55 -7.58 -12.42 -4.00
CA VAL A 55 -8.71 -13.03 -3.27
C VAL A 55 -9.78 -13.42 -4.28
N SER A 56 -10.20 -14.67 -4.20
CA SER A 56 -11.36 -15.17 -4.93
C SER A 56 -12.56 -15.33 -3.99
N GLU A 57 -13.60 -16.01 -4.47
CA GLU A 57 -14.80 -16.28 -3.68
C GLU A 57 -14.46 -17.13 -2.45
N ASP A 58 -13.70 -18.21 -2.62
CA ASP A 58 -13.41 -19.19 -1.58
C ASP A 58 -11.97 -19.21 -1.08
N TYR A 59 -11.04 -18.61 -1.83
CA TYR A 59 -9.61 -18.75 -1.59
C TYR A 59 -8.89 -17.42 -1.50
N ILE A 60 -7.81 -17.43 -0.72
CA ILE A 60 -6.83 -16.37 -0.68
C ILE A 60 -5.52 -16.92 -1.27
N PHE A 61 -5.01 -16.23 -2.27
CA PHE A 61 -3.75 -16.54 -2.94
C PHE A 61 -2.70 -15.57 -2.44
N ILE A 62 -1.62 -16.07 -1.92
CA ILE A 62 -0.51 -15.23 -1.47
C ILE A 62 0.73 -15.62 -2.24
N LEU A 63 1.28 -14.64 -2.93
CA LEU A 63 2.54 -14.78 -3.63
C LEU A 63 3.67 -14.43 -2.67
N ALA A 64 4.35 -15.43 -2.16
CA ALA A 64 5.48 -15.28 -1.28
C ALA A 64 6.37 -16.52 -1.42
N LEU A 65 7.68 -16.34 -1.37
CA LEU A 65 8.57 -17.50 -1.39
C LEU A 65 8.55 -18.19 -0.02
N ALA A 66 7.93 -19.37 0.04
CA ALA A 66 7.90 -20.22 1.21
C ALA A 66 8.07 -21.69 0.78
N ASP A 67 8.87 -22.44 1.51
CA ASP A 67 9.11 -23.88 1.25
C ASP A 67 9.46 -24.20 -0.22
N ASN A 68 10.26 -23.34 -0.82
CA ASN A 68 10.65 -23.44 -2.23
C ASN A 68 9.50 -23.35 -3.25
N ALA A 69 8.38 -22.78 -2.86
CA ALA A 69 7.23 -22.50 -3.73
C ALA A 69 6.83 -21.02 -3.65
N TRP A 70 6.34 -20.49 -4.78
CA TRP A 70 5.98 -19.10 -4.90
C TRP A 70 4.54 -18.79 -4.45
N LEU A 71 3.62 -19.72 -4.64
CA LEU A 71 2.20 -19.50 -4.42
C LEU A 71 1.67 -20.34 -3.27
N GLN A 72 1.14 -19.68 -2.26
CA GLN A 72 0.39 -20.31 -1.18
C GLN A 72 -1.09 -20.04 -1.35
N VAL A 73 -1.90 -21.08 -1.18
CA VAL A 73 -3.36 -21.00 -1.27
C VAL A 73 -3.96 -21.30 0.09
N TYR A 74 -4.79 -20.38 0.57
CA TYR A 74 -5.47 -20.49 1.85
C TYR A 74 -6.98 -20.54 1.66
N ASP A 75 -7.66 -21.26 2.52
CA ASP A 75 -9.11 -21.18 2.64
C ASP A 75 -9.50 -19.83 3.23
N LYS A 76 -10.40 -19.13 2.56
CA LYS A 76 -10.81 -17.77 2.97
C LYS A 76 -11.63 -17.78 4.27
N THR A 77 -12.33 -18.85 4.57
CA THR A 77 -13.20 -18.95 5.74
C THR A 77 -12.41 -19.34 6.99
N THR A 78 -11.52 -20.31 6.87
CA THR A 78 -10.77 -20.87 7.99
C THR A 78 -9.39 -20.27 8.17
N GLY A 79 -8.83 -19.64 7.12
CA GLY A 79 -7.45 -19.15 7.09
C GLY A 79 -6.39 -20.24 7.03
N GLN A 80 -6.79 -21.50 6.80
CA GLN A 80 -5.85 -22.63 6.73
C GLN A 80 -5.15 -22.70 5.40
N LEU A 81 -3.86 -23.05 5.43
CA LEU A 81 -3.08 -23.33 4.22
C LEU A 81 -3.58 -24.62 3.57
N LEU A 82 -4.02 -24.53 2.32
CA LEU A 82 -4.47 -25.67 1.52
C LEU A 82 -3.34 -26.30 0.73
N GLY A 83 -2.36 -25.50 0.31
CA GLY A 83 -1.21 -25.99 -0.42
C GLY A 83 -0.29 -24.89 -0.91
N SER A 84 0.87 -25.32 -1.35
CA SER A 84 1.90 -24.48 -1.97
C SER A 84 2.15 -24.95 -3.39
N PHE A 85 2.17 -24.01 -4.32
CA PHE A 85 2.22 -24.28 -5.75
C PHE A 85 3.32 -23.46 -6.41
N VAL A 86 3.65 -23.80 -7.64
CA VAL A 86 4.68 -23.13 -8.44
C VAL A 86 6.04 -23.20 -7.76
N THR A 87 6.66 -24.36 -7.85
CA THR A 87 8.00 -24.60 -7.31
C THR A 87 9.01 -23.65 -7.94
N ARG A 88 9.92 -23.16 -7.12
CA ARG A 88 11.05 -22.36 -7.58
C ARG A 88 12.05 -23.23 -8.30
N GLY A 89 12.35 -22.89 -9.56
CA GLY A 89 13.31 -23.62 -10.36
C GLY A 89 13.33 -23.20 -11.82
N GLN A 90 13.98 -24.00 -12.65
CA GLN A 90 14.12 -23.78 -14.10
C GLN A 90 13.58 -24.95 -14.93
N GLY A 91 12.97 -25.93 -14.27
CA GLY A 91 12.39 -27.09 -14.92
C GLY A 91 10.97 -26.84 -15.46
N PRO A 92 10.40 -27.84 -16.16
CA PRO A 92 9.02 -27.77 -16.60
C PRO A 92 8.05 -27.63 -15.42
N GLY A 93 7.17 -26.63 -15.45
CA GLY A 93 6.24 -26.33 -14.37
C GLY A 93 6.83 -25.59 -13.17
N GLU A 94 8.11 -25.23 -13.24
CA GLU A 94 8.80 -24.42 -12.23
C GLU A 94 8.90 -22.97 -12.68
N ALA A 95 9.06 -22.06 -11.73
CA ALA A 95 9.25 -20.63 -12.00
C ALA A 95 10.49 -20.10 -11.26
N THR A 96 11.36 -19.41 -11.97
CA THR A 96 12.52 -18.76 -11.38
C THR A 96 12.14 -17.55 -10.53
N THR A 97 11.06 -16.87 -10.92
CA THR A 97 10.51 -15.69 -10.21
C THR A 97 9.03 -15.57 -10.47
N ALA A 98 8.33 -15.00 -9.52
CA ALA A 98 6.92 -14.64 -9.64
C ALA A 98 6.69 -13.29 -8.94
N ASN A 99 6.01 -12.35 -9.61
CA ASN A 99 5.88 -10.99 -9.13
C ASN A 99 4.43 -10.54 -8.93
N MET A 100 3.48 -11.20 -9.56
CA MET A 100 2.06 -10.83 -9.52
C MET A 100 1.18 -12.06 -9.50
N CYS A 101 0.05 -11.97 -8.81
CA CYS A 101 -1.05 -12.93 -8.94
C CYS A 101 -2.38 -12.17 -9.05
N TYR A 102 -3.27 -12.66 -9.89
CA TYR A 102 -4.63 -12.14 -10.00
C TYR A 102 -5.60 -13.26 -10.30
N SER A 103 -6.79 -13.16 -9.74
CA SER A 103 -7.86 -14.08 -10.02
C SER A 103 -8.64 -13.60 -11.25
N VAL A 104 -8.94 -14.52 -12.16
CA VAL A 104 -9.79 -14.26 -13.31
C VAL A 104 -11.09 -15.02 -13.11
N SER A 105 -12.23 -14.31 -13.07
CA SER A 105 -13.54 -14.95 -13.11
C SER A 105 -14.02 -15.05 -14.55
N TYR A 106 -14.31 -16.25 -15.01
CA TYR A 106 -14.98 -16.49 -16.27
C TYR A 106 -16.48 -16.55 -16.00
N THR A 107 -17.19 -15.53 -16.39
CA THR A 107 -18.66 -15.52 -16.44
C THR A 107 -19.16 -16.05 -17.76
#